data_d47e0f41e2118b614878aaea41a0cc55
#
_entry.id   d47e0f41e2118b614878aaea41a0cc55
#
_cell.length_a   1.000
_cell.length_b   1.000
_cell.length_c   1.000
_cell.angle_alpha   90.00
_cell.angle_beta   90.00
_cell.angle_gamma   90.00
#
_symmetry.space_group_name_H-M   'P 1'
#
loop_
_entity.id
_entity.type
_entity.pdbx_description
1 polymer ?
#
loop_
_entity_poly.entity_id
_entity_poly.type
_entity_poly.pdbx_seq_one_letter_code
_entity_poly.pdbx_strand_id
1 'polypeptide(L)'
;MTAPTKKRMPHVFAGLLALVLAAIILFAAHRVLIHLEHATIVSTAPEVFALKNQGLAFQRAAAHSPDVLPIYGSSELLRPPAPERGNIFFRTAPTGFQLSPVAGGGANMLIWLQKVGALGSTLRGKRLAISLSPNWFCTPKPGVLGYTGNFSPMAATEMVFGTALDFGLKRDIAARMLQFPETLEQKSLLEFALRRLASGRLLDRMVFYALWPAGKIQAVLFELEDHWAALHHIKRQTKPPPQLQEQTIDWSQLIANESKAKPADAGMIQQPSRFDRKITQGSRDVGFLTGVKTSPAWIDLDLLLRCLATVHARPLILSMPLGGEFYDHAGVSRSARDEFYRKLPALVEQYHFPVVEFQEHDEDPAFLIRHTPHLTAKGWAYYDRALDDFFHGRLPRG
;
A
#
# COMPACT_ATOMS: atom_id res chain seq x y z
N MET A 1 15.26 -15.95 -72.06
CA MET A 1 14.89 -15.13 -70.91
C MET A 1 14.36 -16.01 -69.82
N THR A 2 15.18 -16.38 -68.85
CA THR A 2 14.78 -17.21 -67.70
C THR A 2 14.19 -16.29 -66.62
N ALA A 3 12.95 -16.56 -66.22
CA ALA A 3 12.28 -15.84 -65.16
C ALA A 3 13.04 -15.98 -63.82
N PRO A 4 13.17 -14.90 -63.01
CA PRO A 4 13.88 -14.98 -61.74
C PRO A 4 13.07 -15.85 -60.77
N THR A 5 13.68 -16.96 -60.34
CA THR A 5 13.13 -17.80 -59.26
C THR A 5 13.06 -17.02 -57.98
N LYS A 6 11.84 -16.72 -57.52
CA LYS A 6 11.57 -16.11 -56.20
C LYS A 6 12.22 -17.01 -55.14
N LYS A 7 13.35 -16.59 -54.56
CA LYS A 7 13.95 -17.26 -53.39
C LYS A 7 12.94 -17.27 -52.25
N ARG A 8 12.29 -18.38 -51.98
CA ARG A 8 11.48 -18.59 -50.80
C ARG A 8 12.41 -18.53 -49.60
N MET A 9 12.11 -17.68 -48.60
CA MET A 9 12.84 -17.60 -47.35
C MET A 9 12.12 -18.48 -46.27
N PRO A 10 12.24 -19.81 -46.33
CA PRO A 10 11.49 -20.73 -45.45
C PRO A 10 11.84 -20.52 -43.98
N HIS A 11 13.10 -20.14 -43.70
CA HIS A 11 13.56 -19.90 -42.33
C HIS A 11 12.93 -18.66 -41.70
N VAL A 12 12.71 -17.57 -42.47
CA VAL A 12 12.01 -16.37 -42.00
C VAL A 12 10.54 -16.69 -41.66
N PHE A 13 9.88 -17.45 -42.54
CA PHE A 13 8.51 -17.89 -42.31
C PHE A 13 8.39 -18.82 -41.10
N ALA A 14 9.28 -19.78 -40.96
CA ALA A 14 9.32 -20.67 -39.79
C ALA A 14 9.59 -19.90 -38.50
N GLY A 15 10.50 -18.91 -38.51
CA GLY A 15 10.79 -18.05 -37.37
C GLY A 15 9.58 -17.21 -36.97
N LEU A 16 8.88 -16.61 -37.95
CA LEU A 16 7.65 -15.84 -37.66
C LEU A 16 6.55 -16.74 -37.11
N LEU A 17 6.36 -17.94 -37.65
CA LEU A 17 5.38 -18.88 -37.14
C LEU A 17 5.70 -19.31 -35.69
N ALA A 18 6.96 -19.58 -35.39
CA ALA A 18 7.40 -19.92 -34.03
C ALA A 18 7.14 -18.79 -33.05
N LEU A 19 7.40 -17.52 -33.43
CA LEU A 19 7.10 -16.36 -32.61
C LEU A 19 5.60 -16.20 -32.36
N VAL A 20 4.76 -16.38 -33.40
CA VAL A 20 3.30 -16.33 -33.25
C VAL A 20 2.80 -17.43 -32.31
N LEU A 21 3.28 -18.65 -32.46
CA LEU A 21 2.91 -19.77 -31.58
C LEU A 21 3.36 -19.53 -30.15
N ALA A 22 4.58 -19.03 -29.94
CA ALA A 22 5.07 -18.66 -28.62
C ALA A 22 4.19 -17.57 -27.98
N ALA A 23 3.81 -16.55 -28.75
CA ALA A 23 2.92 -15.48 -28.27
C ALA A 23 1.53 -16.01 -27.88
N ILE A 24 0.96 -16.93 -28.67
CA ILE A 24 -0.33 -17.58 -28.37
C ILE A 24 -0.23 -18.40 -27.08
N ILE A 25 0.83 -19.20 -26.92
CA ILE A 25 1.03 -20.02 -25.72
C ILE A 25 1.19 -19.14 -24.49
N LEU A 26 2.00 -18.07 -24.57
CA LEU A 26 2.18 -17.12 -23.46
C LEU A 26 0.87 -16.41 -23.11
N PHE A 27 0.09 -15.99 -24.10
CA PHE A 27 -1.21 -15.36 -23.89
C PHE A 27 -2.20 -16.33 -23.22
N ALA A 28 -2.29 -17.58 -23.70
CA ALA A 28 -3.15 -18.59 -23.10
C ALA A 28 -2.74 -18.90 -21.64
N ALA A 29 -1.43 -19.09 -21.41
CA ALA A 29 -0.90 -19.31 -20.07
C ALA A 29 -1.20 -18.14 -19.13
N HIS A 30 -1.00 -16.90 -19.59
CA HIS A 30 -1.33 -15.69 -18.82
C HIS A 30 -2.81 -15.64 -18.44
N ARG A 31 -3.73 -15.95 -19.36
CA ARG A 31 -5.18 -16.00 -19.06
C ARG A 31 -5.53 -17.07 -18.01
N VAL A 32 -4.92 -18.25 -18.10
CA VAL A 32 -5.11 -19.33 -17.11
C VAL A 32 -4.59 -18.91 -15.75
N LEU A 33 -3.42 -18.27 -15.68
CA LEU A 33 -2.82 -17.81 -14.42
C LEU A 33 -3.68 -16.76 -13.74
N ILE A 34 -4.16 -15.74 -14.47
CA ILE A 34 -5.10 -14.76 -13.96
C ILE A 34 -6.36 -15.42 -13.40
N HIS A 35 -6.92 -16.40 -14.12
CA HIS A 35 -8.11 -17.12 -13.66
C HIS A 35 -7.85 -17.85 -12.32
N LEU A 36 -6.72 -18.53 -12.19
CA LEU A 36 -6.32 -19.23 -10.95
C LEU A 36 -6.12 -18.24 -9.79
N GLU A 37 -5.47 -17.11 -10.04
CA GLU A 37 -5.27 -16.06 -9.04
C GLU A 37 -6.61 -15.51 -8.54
N HIS A 38 -7.54 -15.21 -9.45
CA HIS A 38 -8.88 -14.74 -9.09
C HIS A 38 -9.69 -15.79 -8.33
N ALA A 39 -9.57 -17.07 -8.71
CA ALA A 39 -10.28 -18.14 -8.03
C ALA A 39 -9.78 -18.40 -6.61
N THR A 40 -8.50 -18.05 -6.32
CA THR A 40 -7.88 -18.34 -5.02
C THR A 40 -7.75 -17.09 -4.13
N ILE A 41 -8.04 -15.90 -4.65
CA ILE A 41 -7.75 -14.66 -3.92
C ILE A 41 -8.49 -14.57 -2.58
N VAL A 42 -9.74 -15.01 -2.50
CA VAL A 42 -10.54 -14.94 -1.27
C VAL A 42 -9.90 -15.79 -0.16
N SER A 43 -9.30 -16.94 -0.49
CA SER A 43 -8.61 -17.80 0.49
C SER A 43 -7.23 -17.26 0.88
N THR A 44 -6.53 -16.58 -0.03
CA THR A 44 -5.19 -16.02 0.20
C THR A 44 -5.20 -14.57 0.69
N ALA A 45 -6.32 -13.86 0.53
CA ALA A 45 -6.43 -12.45 0.91
C ALA A 45 -5.99 -12.16 2.34
N PRO A 46 -6.45 -12.92 3.38
CA PRO A 46 -6.08 -12.64 4.76
C PRO A 46 -4.59 -12.86 5.07
N GLU A 47 -3.87 -13.57 4.21
CA GLU A 47 -2.49 -13.92 4.47
C GLU A 47 -1.53 -12.77 4.15
N VAL A 48 -0.48 -12.65 4.97
CA VAL A 48 0.62 -11.70 4.75
C VAL A 48 1.86 -12.47 4.32
N PHE A 49 2.36 -12.19 3.12
CA PHE A 49 3.54 -12.84 2.58
C PHE A 49 4.29 -11.90 1.62
N ALA A 50 5.60 -12.15 1.48
CA ALA A 50 6.48 -11.26 0.73
C ALA A 50 6.05 -11.07 -0.74
N LEU A 51 5.61 -12.14 -1.41
CA LEU A 51 5.19 -12.08 -2.81
C LEU A 51 4.02 -11.10 -3.04
N LYS A 52 3.02 -11.09 -2.13
CA LYS A 52 1.91 -10.12 -2.22
C LYS A 52 2.39 -8.67 -2.04
N ASN A 53 3.41 -8.46 -1.22
CA ASN A 53 3.97 -7.12 -0.99
C ASN A 53 4.86 -6.64 -2.13
N GLN A 54 5.61 -7.53 -2.76
CA GLN A 54 6.57 -7.18 -3.82
C GLN A 54 5.98 -7.29 -5.22
N GLY A 55 5.02 -8.22 -5.42
CA GLY A 55 4.35 -8.47 -6.68
C GLY A 55 3.05 -7.69 -6.85
N LEU A 56 2.42 -7.85 -8.01
CA LEU A 56 1.17 -7.20 -8.41
C LEU A 56 0.03 -8.20 -8.67
N ALA A 57 0.32 -9.47 -8.96
CA ALA A 57 -0.67 -10.48 -9.33
C ALA A 57 -1.78 -10.62 -8.27
N PHE A 58 -1.41 -10.88 -7.01
CA PHE A 58 -2.39 -10.96 -5.92
C PHE A 58 -3.08 -9.63 -5.62
N GLN A 59 -2.41 -8.49 -5.81
CA GLN A 59 -3.02 -7.18 -5.62
C GLN A 59 -4.04 -6.87 -6.71
N ARG A 60 -3.76 -7.24 -7.97
CA ARG A 60 -4.72 -7.15 -9.09
C ARG A 60 -5.92 -8.05 -8.86
N ALA A 61 -5.70 -9.31 -8.47
CA ALA A 61 -6.78 -10.25 -8.15
C ALA A 61 -7.66 -9.73 -7.02
N ALA A 62 -7.07 -9.18 -5.94
CA ALA A 62 -7.81 -8.57 -4.83
C ALA A 62 -8.64 -7.36 -5.28
N ALA A 63 -8.09 -6.48 -6.11
CA ALA A 63 -8.82 -5.31 -6.63
C ALA A 63 -9.99 -5.69 -7.55
N HIS A 64 -9.92 -6.85 -8.22
CA HIS A 64 -11.02 -7.34 -9.06
C HIS A 64 -12.10 -8.11 -8.28
N SER A 65 -11.75 -8.72 -7.16
CA SER A 65 -12.71 -9.48 -6.36
C SER A 65 -13.71 -8.54 -5.64
N PRO A 66 -15.02 -8.78 -5.76
CA PRO A 66 -16.01 -7.98 -5.04
C PRO A 66 -15.96 -8.21 -3.53
N ASP A 67 -15.46 -9.37 -3.09
CA ASP A 67 -15.48 -9.84 -1.70
C ASP A 67 -14.12 -9.66 -1.00
N VAL A 68 -13.23 -8.83 -1.58
CA VAL A 68 -11.92 -8.54 -1.01
C VAL A 68 -11.69 -7.04 -0.94
N LEU A 69 -11.29 -6.57 0.24
CA LEU A 69 -10.87 -5.19 0.47
C LEU A 69 -9.35 -5.13 0.65
N PRO A 70 -8.58 -4.62 -0.33
CA PRO A 70 -7.16 -4.36 -0.14
C PRO A 70 -6.95 -3.27 0.91
N ILE A 71 -5.98 -3.48 1.82
CA ILE A 71 -5.53 -2.46 2.76
C ILE A 71 -4.01 -2.32 2.67
N TYR A 72 -3.56 -1.09 2.47
CA TYR A 72 -2.14 -0.74 2.43
C TYR A 72 -1.71 -0.13 3.76
N GLY A 73 -0.59 -0.60 4.28
CA GLY A 73 -0.10 -0.11 5.56
C GLY A 73 1.34 -0.56 5.84
N SER A 74 1.76 -0.39 7.08
CA SER A 74 3.10 -0.69 7.54
C SER A 74 3.10 -1.84 8.55
N SER A 75 3.92 -1.74 9.60
CA SER A 75 4.03 -2.77 10.64
C SER A 75 2.76 -2.96 11.48
N GLU A 76 1.88 -1.98 11.53
CA GLU A 76 0.59 -2.09 12.23
C GLU A 76 -0.30 -3.20 11.66
N LEU A 77 -0.19 -3.45 10.35
CA LEU A 77 -0.91 -4.56 9.70
C LEU A 77 -0.22 -5.93 9.89
N LEU A 78 0.97 -5.96 10.49
CA LEU A 78 1.80 -7.15 10.65
C LEU A 78 1.92 -7.61 12.11
N ARG A 79 1.95 -6.66 13.04
CA ARG A 79 2.30 -6.89 14.45
C ARG A 79 1.37 -6.12 15.40
N PRO A 80 1.15 -6.67 16.60
CA PRO A 80 1.37 -8.07 16.97
C PRO A 80 0.41 -9.00 16.20
N PRO A 81 0.69 -10.30 16.12
CA PRO A 81 -0.31 -11.25 15.70
C PRO A 81 -1.42 -11.27 16.78
N ALA A 82 -2.61 -10.82 16.40
CA ALA A 82 -3.75 -10.74 17.33
C ALA A 82 -5.00 -11.24 16.61
N PRO A 83 -5.88 -11.99 17.29
CA PRO A 83 -7.15 -12.46 16.71
C PRO A 83 -8.02 -11.33 16.19
N GLU A 84 -7.95 -10.18 16.84
CA GLU A 84 -8.72 -8.97 16.55
C GLU A 84 -8.20 -8.20 15.34
N ARG A 85 -7.01 -8.52 14.84
CA ARG A 85 -6.46 -7.85 13.66
C ARG A 85 -7.33 -8.13 12.43
N GLY A 86 -7.75 -7.12 11.71
CA GLY A 86 -8.78 -7.17 10.69
C GLY A 86 -8.69 -8.33 9.70
N ASN A 87 -7.49 -8.68 9.22
CA ASN A 87 -7.35 -9.81 8.31
C ASN A 87 -7.62 -11.18 8.96
N ILE A 88 -7.47 -11.29 10.28
CA ILE A 88 -7.83 -12.50 11.06
C ILE A 88 -9.28 -12.40 11.46
N PHE A 89 -9.71 -11.25 11.97
CA PHE A 89 -11.08 -11.00 12.41
C PHE A 89 -12.10 -11.31 11.31
N PHE A 90 -12.01 -10.68 10.13
CA PHE A 90 -12.95 -10.92 9.03
C PHE A 90 -12.89 -12.34 8.43
N ARG A 91 -11.86 -13.11 8.75
CA ARG A 91 -11.80 -14.54 8.42
C ARG A 91 -12.60 -15.39 9.40
N THR A 92 -12.61 -15.03 10.68
CA THR A 92 -13.25 -15.80 11.76
C THR A 92 -14.69 -15.35 12.06
N ALA A 93 -14.96 -14.06 11.85
CA ALA A 93 -16.27 -13.42 11.96
C ALA A 93 -16.58 -12.65 10.66
N PRO A 94 -16.88 -13.35 9.54
CA PRO A 94 -17.04 -12.72 8.24
C PRO A 94 -18.28 -11.83 8.19
N THR A 95 -18.12 -10.65 7.60
CA THR A 95 -19.19 -9.69 7.32
C THR A 95 -19.41 -9.50 5.82
N GLY A 96 -19.15 -10.53 5.02
CA GLY A 96 -19.34 -10.52 3.57
C GLY A 96 -18.07 -10.22 2.78
N PHE A 97 -16.93 -9.96 3.41
CA PHE A 97 -15.66 -9.73 2.72
C PHE A 97 -14.44 -10.25 3.50
N GLN A 98 -13.31 -10.30 2.80
CA GLN A 98 -11.99 -10.56 3.38
C GLN A 98 -11.08 -9.35 3.23
N LEU A 99 -10.32 -9.03 4.28
CA LEU A 99 -9.31 -7.99 4.24
C LEU A 99 -8.01 -8.54 3.65
N SER A 100 -7.45 -7.83 2.67
CA SER A 100 -6.18 -8.22 2.03
C SER A 100 -5.08 -7.21 2.36
N PRO A 101 -4.27 -7.46 3.42
CA PRO A 101 -3.19 -6.55 3.77
C PRO A 101 -2.04 -6.63 2.77
N VAL A 102 -1.59 -5.46 2.32
CA VAL A 102 -0.38 -5.20 1.54
C VAL A 102 0.53 -4.35 2.42
N ALA A 103 1.40 -4.99 3.18
CA ALA A 103 2.14 -4.34 4.24
C ALA A 103 3.59 -4.82 4.34
N GLY A 104 4.46 -3.93 4.76
CA GLY A 104 5.86 -4.23 5.07
C GLY A 104 6.32 -3.37 6.24
N GLY A 105 7.16 -3.92 7.12
CA GLY A 105 7.69 -3.14 8.24
C GLY A 105 8.39 -1.87 7.75
N GLY A 106 7.91 -0.70 8.20
CA GLY A 106 8.45 0.58 7.77
C GLY A 106 8.01 1.05 6.37
N ALA A 107 7.09 0.35 5.68
CA ALA A 107 6.52 0.81 4.43
C ALA A 107 5.83 2.18 4.62
N ASN A 108 6.02 3.07 3.66
CA ASN A 108 5.52 4.45 3.71
C ASN A 108 4.66 4.77 2.47
N MET A 109 4.10 5.97 2.43
CA MET A 109 3.20 6.43 1.37
C MET A 109 3.83 6.34 -0.03
N LEU A 110 5.13 6.57 -0.17
CA LEU A 110 5.82 6.46 -1.47
C LEU A 110 5.87 5.02 -2.00
N ILE A 111 5.93 4.02 -1.11
CA ILE A 111 5.82 2.60 -1.47
C ILE A 111 4.40 2.26 -1.92
N TRP A 112 3.38 2.72 -1.19
CA TRP A 112 1.98 2.47 -1.56
C TRP A 112 1.61 3.19 -2.86
N LEU A 113 2.10 4.41 -3.06
CA LEU A 113 1.99 5.16 -4.30
C LEU A 113 2.48 4.36 -5.52
N GLN A 114 3.65 3.72 -5.43
CA GLN A 114 4.19 2.92 -6.52
C GLN A 114 3.29 1.72 -6.85
N LYS A 115 2.75 1.04 -5.81
CA LYS A 115 1.83 -0.09 -5.99
C LYS A 115 0.50 0.34 -6.60
N VAL A 116 -0.09 1.40 -6.06
CA VAL A 116 -1.34 1.98 -6.59
C VAL A 116 -1.15 2.45 -8.03
N GLY A 117 -0.06 3.15 -8.32
CA GLY A 117 0.28 3.62 -9.66
C GLY A 117 0.52 2.48 -10.65
N ALA A 118 1.12 1.37 -10.20
CA ALA A 118 1.32 0.16 -11.01
C ALA A 118 0.01 -0.59 -11.28
N LEU A 119 -0.90 -0.63 -10.31
CA LEU A 119 -2.24 -1.19 -10.51
C LEU A 119 -3.08 -0.33 -11.49
N GLY A 120 -2.84 0.97 -11.47
CA GLY A 120 -3.39 1.90 -12.46
C GLY A 120 -4.90 1.77 -12.66
N SER A 121 -5.32 1.59 -13.91
CA SER A 121 -6.74 1.50 -14.28
C SER A 121 -7.50 0.32 -13.63
N THR A 122 -6.80 -0.69 -13.13
CA THR A 122 -7.41 -1.80 -12.36
C THR A 122 -8.17 -1.29 -11.14
N LEU A 123 -7.73 -0.17 -10.56
CA LEU A 123 -8.34 0.44 -9.38
C LEU A 123 -9.55 1.34 -9.67
N ARG A 124 -9.90 1.56 -10.94
CA ARG A 124 -11.01 2.45 -11.29
C ARG A 124 -12.33 2.00 -10.64
N GLY A 125 -12.89 2.85 -9.79
CA GLY A 125 -14.11 2.59 -9.03
C GLY A 125 -13.99 1.54 -7.93
N LYS A 126 -12.77 1.01 -7.68
CA LYS A 126 -12.52 -0.04 -6.69
C LYS A 126 -12.26 0.55 -5.31
N ARG A 127 -12.76 -0.14 -4.29
CA ARG A 127 -12.50 0.20 -2.89
C ARG A 127 -11.13 -0.32 -2.46
N LEU A 128 -10.44 0.46 -1.64
CA LEU A 128 -9.24 0.07 -0.91
C LEU A 128 -9.10 0.92 0.35
N ALA A 129 -8.34 0.45 1.32
CA ALA A 129 -8.03 1.23 2.52
C ALA A 129 -6.54 1.55 2.61
N ILE A 130 -6.21 2.70 3.19
CA ILE A 130 -4.84 3.10 3.51
C ILE A 130 -4.76 3.32 5.02
N SER A 131 -3.91 2.58 5.70
CA SER A 131 -3.63 2.75 7.13
C SER A 131 -2.42 3.65 7.31
N LEU A 132 -2.60 4.81 7.91
CA LEU A 132 -1.54 5.80 8.13
C LEU A 132 -1.05 5.75 9.58
N SER A 133 0.26 5.59 9.74
CA SER A 133 0.91 5.83 11.03
C SER A 133 1.32 7.31 11.14
N PRO A 134 0.87 8.05 12.17
CA PRO A 134 1.17 9.47 12.31
C PRO A 134 2.65 9.76 12.52
N ASN A 135 3.43 8.78 12.97
CA ASN A 135 4.87 8.95 13.22
C ASN A 135 5.67 9.40 11.99
N TRP A 136 5.21 9.05 10.79
CA TRP A 136 5.85 9.51 9.54
C TRP A 136 5.79 11.02 9.36
N PHE A 137 4.75 11.66 9.89
CA PHE A 137 4.48 13.07 9.71
C PHE A 137 5.13 13.96 10.77
N CYS A 138 5.71 13.36 11.82
CA CYS A 138 6.30 14.09 12.94
C CYS A 138 7.83 14.20 12.85
N THR A 139 8.45 13.79 11.74
CA THR A 139 9.89 13.83 11.55
C THR A 139 10.27 14.56 10.26
N PRO A 140 11.29 15.45 10.30
CA PRO A 140 11.79 16.12 9.09
C PRO A 140 12.66 15.21 8.22
N LYS A 141 12.99 14.00 8.68
CA LYS A 141 13.85 13.07 7.96
C LYS A 141 13.04 12.10 7.11
N PRO A 142 13.45 11.83 5.86
CA PRO A 142 12.81 10.79 5.06
C PRO A 142 13.06 9.43 5.68
N GLY A 143 12.07 8.54 5.58
CA GLY A 143 12.17 7.16 6.05
C GLY A 143 12.97 6.28 5.06
N VAL A 144 14.28 6.54 4.91
CA VAL A 144 15.16 5.87 3.93
C VAL A 144 15.09 4.35 4.05
N LEU A 145 15.35 3.82 5.26
CA LEU A 145 15.36 2.37 5.48
C LEU A 145 14.01 1.72 5.20
N GLY A 146 12.92 2.39 5.57
CA GLY A 146 11.58 1.89 5.29
C GLY A 146 11.26 1.86 3.79
N TYR A 147 11.71 2.87 3.05
CA TYR A 147 11.55 2.91 1.60
C TYR A 147 12.42 1.86 0.90
N THR A 148 13.72 1.81 1.19
CA THR A 148 14.66 0.89 0.55
C THR A 148 14.31 -0.57 0.81
N GLY A 149 13.92 -0.91 2.04
CA GLY A 149 13.54 -2.28 2.42
C GLY A 149 12.21 -2.78 1.84
N ASN A 150 11.35 -1.88 1.37
CA ASN A 150 10.04 -2.22 0.80
C ASN A 150 9.92 -1.90 -0.71
N PHE A 151 10.98 -1.38 -1.32
CA PHE A 151 10.99 -1.02 -2.74
C PHE A 151 10.74 -2.24 -3.63
N SER A 152 9.79 -2.11 -4.57
CA SER A 152 9.49 -3.13 -5.58
C SER A 152 9.91 -2.61 -6.97
N PRO A 153 10.96 -3.16 -7.59
CA PRO A 153 11.34 -2.78 -8.96
C PRO A 153 10.23 -3.00 -9.96
N MET A 154 9.45 -4.06 -9.79
CA MET A 154 8.29 -4.38 -10.62
C MET A 154 7.23 -3.27 -10.54
N ALA A 155 6.78 -2.93 -9.33
CA ALA A 155 5.78 -1.88 -9.14
C ALA A 155 6.28 -0.52 -9.66
N ALA A 156 7.54 -0.16 -9.38
CA ALA A 156 8.14 1.07 -9.88
C ALA A 156 8.20 1.10 -11.42
N THR A 157 8.61 0.01 -12.06
CA THR A 157 8.70 -0.11 -13.52
C THR A 157 7.31 -0.02 -14.17
N GLU A 158 6.32 -0.78 -13.66
CA GLU A 158 4.96 -0.74 -14.20
C GLU A 158 4.32 0.64 -14.02
N MET A 159 4.49 1.30 -12.87
CA MET A 159 4.01 2.67 -12.66
C MET A 159 4.65 3.67 -13.64
N VAL A 160 5.96 3.59 -13.84
CA VAL A 160 6.70 4.52 -14.69
C VAL A 160 6.33 4.35 -16.16
N PHE A 161 6.32 3.11 -16.66
CA PHE A 161 6.04 2.81 -18.06
C PHE A 161 4.57 2.47 -18.37
N GLY A 162 3.72 2.39 -17.35
CA GLY A 162 2.27 2.28 -17.49
C GLY A 162 1.64 3.56 -18.08
N THR A 163 0.38 3.49 -18.47
CA THR A 163 -0.34 4.61 -19.10
C THR A 163 -1.37 5.28 -18.19
N ALA A 164 -1.54 4.78 -16.97
CA ALA A 164 -2.60 5.25 -16.08
C ALA A 164 -2.35 6.64 -15.48
N LEU A 165 -1.07 7.02 -15.31
CA LEU A 165 -0.68 8.31 -14.76
C LEU A 165 -0.21 9.25 -15.87
N ASP A 166 -0.59 10.52 -15.76
CA ASP A 166 -0.11 11.56 -16.67
C ASP A 166 1.38 11.89 -16.45
N PHE A 167 1.96 12.61 -17.40
CA PHE A 167 3.38 12.96 -17.37
C PHE A 167 3.73 13.86 -16.18
N GLY A 168 2.86 14.79 -15.80
CA GLY A 168 3.09 15.73 -14.70
C GLY A 168 3.22 15.01 -13.37
N LEU A 169 2.28 14.11 -13.07
CA LEU A 169 2.33 13.31 -11.86
C LEU A 169 3.54 12.37 -11.86
N LYS A 170 3.85 11.72 -12.99
CA LYS A 170 5.06 10.89 -13.11
C LYS A 170 6.34 11.68 -12.88
N ARG A 171 6.43 12.94 -13.36
CA ARG A 171 7.56 13.82 -13.11
C ARG A 171 7.77 14.06 -11.62
N ASP A 172 6.69 14.42 -10.92
CA ASP A 172 6.75 14.74 -9.49
C ASP A 172 7.14 13.50 -8.67
N ILE A 173 6.57 12.34 -9.00
CA ILE A 173 6.94 11.05 -8.40
C ILE A 173 8.40 10.69 -8.68
N ALA A 174 8.86 10.85 -9.93
CA ALA A 174 10.24 10.56 -10.32
C ALA A 174 11.23 11.43 -9.54
N ALA A 175 10.95 12.74 -9.41
CA ALA A 175 11.76 13.65 -8.62
C ALA A 175 11.87 13.21 -7.16
N ARG A 176 10.77 12.66 -6.59
CA ARG A 176 10.76 12.14 -5.22
C ARG A 176 11.53 10.82 -5.10
N MET A 177 11.35 9.88 -6.04
CA MET A 177 12.06 8.59 -6.06
C MET A 177 13.59 8.75 -6.19
N LEU A 178 14.05 9.72 -6.97
CA LEU A 178 15.48 10.02 -7.16
C LEU A 178 16.19 10.50 -5.88
N GLN A 179 15.45 10.85 -4.83
CA GLN A 179 16.04 11.17 -3.52
C GLN A 179 16.49 9.92 -2.75
N PHE A 180 16.24 8.70 -3.28
CA PHE A 180 16.62 7.42 -2.70
C PHE A 180 17.48 6.61 -3.70
N PRO A 181 18.69 7.07 -4.03
CA PRO A 181 19.52 6.46 -5.07
C PRO A 181 19.84 4.99 -4.79
N GLU A 182 19.90 4.57 -3.54
CA GLU A 182 20.20 3.19 -3.14
C GLU A 182 19.18 2.18 -3.69
N THR A 183 17.94 2.61 -3.93
CA THR A 183 16.91 1.74 -4.52
C THR A 183 17.08 1.54 -6.01
N LEU A 184 17.86 2.40 -6.66
CA LEU A 184 18.06 2.43 -8.10
C LEU A 184 19.37 1.75 -8.55
N GLU A 185 20.21 1.36 -7.61
CA GLU A 185 21.42 0.62 -7.90
C GLU A 185 21.09 -0.62 -8.75
N GLN A 186 21.89 -0.85 -9.80
CA GLN A 186 21.70 -1.93 -10.78
C GLN A 186 20.38 -1.92 -11.57
N LYS A 187 19.61 -0.82 -11.53
CA LYS A 187 18.34 -0.65 -12.25
C LYS A 187 18.46 0.47 -13.29
N SER A 188 19.47 0.37 -14.13
CA SER A 188 19.90 1.43 -15.06
C SER A 188 18.78 1.98 -15.95
N LEU A 189 17.90 1.13 -16.50
CA LEU A 189 16.78 1.57 -17.34
C LEU A 189 15.77 2.39 -16.54
N LEU A 190 15.39 1.91 -15.34
CA LEU A 190 14.46 2.62 -14.47
C LEU A 190 15.05 3.96 -14.00
N GLU A 191 16.29 3.95 -13.52
CA GLU A 191 16.98 5.17 -13.08
C GLU A 191 17.08 6.20 -14.21
N PHE A 192 17.50 5.77 -15.39
CA PHE A 192 17.60 6.66 -16.54
C PHE A 192 16.24 7.25 -16.92
N ALA A 193 15.18 6.44 -16.95
CA ALA A 193 13.82 6.90 -17.21
C ALA A 193 13.34 7.92 -16.16
N LEU A 194 13.57 7.65 -14.87
CA LEU A 194 13.22 8.58 -13.78
C LEU A 194 13.94 9.93 -13.91
N ARG A 195 15.24 9.94 -14.26
CA ARG A 195 15.99 11.18 -14.49
C ARG A 195 15.41 11.99 -15.66
N ARG A 196 14.97 11.33 -16.75
CA ARG A 196 14.31 11.99 -17.89
C ARG A 196 12.93 12.54 -17.52
N LEU A 197 12.15 11.79 -16.79
CA LEU A 197 10.85 12.24 -16.28
C LEU A 197 11.00 13.47 -15.36
N ALA A 198 11.89 13.39 -14.36
CA ALA A 198 12.08 14.42 -13.35
C ALA A 198 12.56 15.76 -13.93
N SER A 199 13.31 15.75 -15.04
CA SER A 199 13.81 16.99 -15.66
C SER A 199 12.70 17.88 -16.21
N GLY A 200 11.59 17.30 -16.65
CA GLY A 200 10.46 18.01 -17.26
C GLY A 200 10.73 18.65 -18.61
N ARG A 201 11.97 18.56 -19.15
CA ARG A 201 12.38 19.17 -20.42
C ARG A 201 11.78 18.42 -21.60
N LEU A 202 11.42 19.14 -22.67
CA LEU A 202 10.82 18.54 -23.86
C LEU A 202 11.70 17.45 -24.50
N LEU A 203 12.99 17.67 -24.62
CA LEU A 203 13.94 16.67 -25.15
C LEU A 203 14.01 15.42 -24.27
N ASP A 204 14.03 15.58 -22.97
CA ASP A 204 14.04 14.45 -22.03
C ASP A 204 12.72 13.65 -22.08
N ARG A 205 11.60 14.34 -22.31
CA ARG A 205 10.32 13.70 -22.57
C ARG A 205 10.35 12.85 -23.84
N MET A 206 10.95 13.36 -24.91
CA MET A 206 11.13 12.57 -26.15
C MET A 206 12.00 11.35 -25.91
N VAL A 207 13.12 11.50 -25.19
CA VAL A 207 14.00 10.39 -24.81
C VAL A 207 13.24 9.36 -23.98
N PHE A 208 12.43 9.80 -23.00
CA PHE A 208 11.59 8.90 -22.21
C PHE A 208 10.64 8.07 -23.10
N TYR A 209 9.97 8.71 -24.07
CA TYR A 209 9.09 7.97 -24.99
C TYR A 209 9.86 7.02 -25.93
N ALA A 210 11.08 7.34 -26.30
CA ALA A 210 11.95 6.42 -27.06
C ALA A 210 12.36 5.18 -26.23
N LEU A 211 12.48 5.32 -24.90
CA LEU A 211 12.75 4.21 -23.97
C LEU A 211 11.50 3.39 -23.63
N TRP A 212 10.32 3.95 -23.86
CA TRP A 212 9.05 3.36 -23.42
C TRP A 212 8.86 1.91 -23.87
N PRO A 213 9.17 1.49 -25.13
CA PRO A 213 9.06 0.09 -25.54
C PRO A 213 9.95 -0.85 -24.72
N ALA A 214 11.20 -0.46 -24.44
CA ALA A 214 12.10 -1.26 -23.61
C ALA A 214 11.58 -1.40 -22.17
N GLY A 215 11.05 -0.31 -21.61
CA GLY A 215 10.41 -0.33 -20.29
C GLY A 215 9.17 -1.22 -20.23
N LYS A 216 8.35 -1.23 -21.29
CA LYS A 216 7.20 -2.14 -21.39
C LYS A 216 7.61 -3.61 -21.51
N ILE A 217 8.67 -3.90 -22.25
CA ILE A 217 9.23 -5.27 -22.31
C ILE A 217 9.67 -5.71 -20.91
N GLN A 218 10.40 -4.85 -20.17
CA GLN A 218 10.82 -5.16 -18.81
C GLN A 218 9.61 -5.37 -17.86
N ALA A 219 8.57 -4.53 -17.98
CA ALA A 219 7.34 -4.69 -17.19
C ALA A 219 6.66 -6.05 -17.47
N VAL A 220 6.58 -6.47 -18.73
CA VAL A 220 6.01 -7.78 -19.12
C VAL A 220 6.85 -8.93 -18.56
N LEU A 221 8.18 -8.83 -18.57
CA LEU A 221 9.04 -9.85 -17.97
C LEU A 221 8.81 -9.98 -16.46
N PHE A 222 8.73 -8.87 -15.74
CA PHE A 222 8.38 -8.87 -14.33
C PHE A 222 6.98 -9.45 -14.07
N GLU A 223 6.01 -9.13 -14.92
CA GLU A 223 4.65 -9.68 -14.80
C GLU A 223 4.62 -11.20 -14.98
N LEU A 224 5.35 -11.75 -15.96
CA LEU A 224 5.47 -13.19 -16.15
C LEU A 224 6.14 -13.87 -14.94
N GLU A 225 7.19 -13.27 -14.39
CA GLU A 225 7.85 -13.75 -13.18
C GLU A 225 6.91 -13.75 -11.98
N ASP A 226 6.12 -12.68 -11.80
CA ASP A 226 5.15 -12.54 -10.72
C ASP A 226 4.05 -13.60 -10.80
N HIS A 227 3.44 -13.78 -11.97
CA HIS A 227 2.45 -14.84 -12.19
C HIS A 227 3.01 -16.24 -11.95
N TRP A 228 4.25 -16.50 -12.37
CA TRP A 228 4.92 -17.76 -12.11
C TRP A 228 5.12 -18.01 -10.61
N ALA A 229 5.56 -17.00 -9.88
CA ALA A 229 5.71 -17.07 -8.43
C ALA A 229 4.35 -17.22 -7.73
N ALA A 230 3.31 -16.52 -8.22
CA ALA A 230 1.94 -16.64 -7.72
C ALA A 230 1.41 -18.09 -7.89
N LEU A 231 1.63 -18.71 -9.05
CA LEU A 231 1.25 -20.11 -9.30
C LEU A 231 1.88 -21.08 -8.30
N HIS A 232 3.18 -20.89 -8.01
CA HIS A 232 3.88 -21.71 -7.02
C HIS A 232 3.31 -21.54 -5.61
N HIS A 233 2.92 -20.32 -5.24
CA HIS A 233 2.27 -20.04 -3.97
C HIS A 233 0.88 -20.71 -3.90
N ILE A 234 0.06 -20.56 -4.96
CA ILE A 234 -1.27 -21.15 -5.06
C ILE A 234 -1.22 -22.68 -4.95
N LYS A 235 -0.28 -23.35 -5.63
CA LYS A 235 -0.11 -24.79 -5.55
C LYS A 235 0.23 -25.32 -4.16
N ARG A 236 0.83 -24.49 -3.31
CA ARG A 236 1.16 -24.82 -1.91
C ARG A 236 0.03 -24.52 -0.95
N GLN A 237 -1.00 -23.77 -1.40
CA GLN A 237 -2.14 -23.43 -0.58
C GLN A 237 -3.05 -24.66 -0.42
N THR A 238 -3.17 -25.12 0.82
CA THR A 238 -4.03 -26.25 1.18
C THR A 238 -5.30 -25.82 1.93
N LYS A 239 -5.42 -24.53 2.27
CA LYS A 239 -6.54 -24.01 3.03
C LYS A 239 -7.78 -23.85 2.14
N PRO A 240 -8.95 -24.35 2.57
CA PRO A 240 -10.18 -24.10 1.85
C PRO A 240 -10.51 -22.61 1.85
N PRO A 241 -11.27 -22.11 0.87
CA PRO A 241 -11.77 -20.75 0.90
C PRO A 241 -12.59 -20.53 2.18
N PRO A 242 -12.47 -19.36 2.82
CA PRO A 242 -13.29 -19.02 3.98
C PRO A 242 -14.76 -18.97 3.57
N GLN A 243 -15.64 -19.33 4.48
CA GLN A 243 -17.05 -19.06 4.31
C GLN A 243 -17.26 -17.55 4.45
N LEU A 244 -17.88 -16.94 3.43
CA LEU A 244 -18.21 -15.50 3.44
C LEU A 244 -19.65 -15.27 3.92
N GLN A 245 -20.19 -16.15 4.74
CA GLN A 245 -21.52 -15.95 5.30
C GLN A 245 -21.52 -14.68 6.13
N GLU A 246 -22.33 -13.70 5.71
CA GLU A 246 -22.42 -12.41 6.37
C GLU A 246 -23.00 -12.58 7.77
N GLN A 247 -22.22 -12.19 8.75
CA GLN A 247 -22.65 -12.12 10.16
C GLN A 247 -22.89 -10.65 10.53
N THR A 248 -23.93 -10.41 11.29
CA THR A 248 -24.16 -9.10 11.88
C THR A 248 -23.33 -8.97 13.15
N ILE A 249 -22.40 -8.03 13.17
CA ILE A 249 -21.55 -7.74 14.33
C ILE A 249 -22.16 -6.59 15.14
N ASP A 250 -22.38 -6.83 16.43
CA ASP A 250 -22.63 -5.72 17.37
C ASP A 250 -21.30 -5.06 17.75
N TRP A 251 -20.88 -4.10 16.94
CA TRP A 251 -19.64 -3.35 17.15
C TRP A 251 -19.60 -2.63 18.49
N SER A 252 -20.75 -2.16 18.99
CA SER A 252 -20.81 -1.47 20.27
C SER A 252 -20.51 -2.39 21.43
N GLN A 253 -21.08 -3.60 21.39
CA GLN A 253 -20.82 -4.63 22.38
C GLN A 253 -19.38 -5.14 22.29
N LEU A 254 -18.86 -5.37 21.08
CA LEU A 254 -17.48 -5.83 20.88
C LEU A 254 -16.48 -4.81 21.45
N ILE A 255 -16.60 -3.54 21.09
CA ILE A 255 -15.76 -2.45 21.58
C ILE A 255 -15.85 -2.34 23.12
N ALA A 256 -17.06 -2.45 23.68
CA ALA A 256 -17.25 -2.40 25.14
C ALA A 256 -16.56 -3.57 25.85
N ASN A 257 -16.56 -4.76 25.24
CA ASN A 257 -15.89 -5.93 25.79
C ASN A 257 -14.38 -5.78 25.75
N GLU A 258 -13.82 -5.35 24.61
CA GLU A 258 -12.38 -5.12 24.46
C GLU A 258 -11.88 -3.97 25.35
N SER A 259 -12.73 -3.00 25.64
CA SER A 259 -12.40 -1.91 26.58
C SER A 259 -12.28 -2.38 28.04
N LYS A 260 -12.88 -3.52 28.41
CA LYS A 260 -12.77 -4.14 29.74
C LYS A 260 -11.63 -5.14 29.85
N ALA A 261 -11.14 -5.64 28.71
CA ALA A 261 -10.04 -6.58 28.68
C ALA A 261 -8.75 -5.90 29.19
N LYS A 262 -8.00 -6.60 30.04
CA LYS A 262 -6.65 -6.11 30.38
C LYS A 262 -5.80 -6.13 29.12
N PRO A 263 -5.03 -5.05 28.84
CA PRO A 263 -4.14 -5.07 27.70
C PRO A 263 -3.28 -6.35 27.71
N ALA A 264 -3.24 -7.05 26.59
CA ALA A 264 -2.43 -8.28 26.44
C ALA A 264 -0.92 -8.02 26.70
N ASP A 265 -0.53 -6.77 26.69
CA ASP A 265 0.84 -6.27 26.86
C ASP A 265 1.28 -6.12 28.32
N ALA A 266 0.42 -6.39 29.29
CA ALA A 266 0.79 -6.31 30.70
C ALA A 266 1.98 -7.22 31.07
N GLY A 267 2.42 -8.10 30.16
CA GLY A 267 3.60 -8.96 30.26
C GLY A 267 4.70 -8.71 29.23
N MET A 268 4.49 -7.87 28.21
CA MET A 268 5.52 -7.56 27.21
C MET A 268 6.38 -6.37 27.64
N ILE A 269 7.54 -6.71 28.19
CA ILE A 269 8.72 -5.90 28.32
C ILE A 269 8.61 -4.72 29.30
N GLN A 270 8.76 -5.00 30.57
CA GLN A 270 9.35 -4.11 31.54
C GLN A 270 10.87 -3.98 31.27
N GLN A 271 11.29 -3.50 30.11
CA GLN A 271 12.61 -2.89 30.05
C GLN A 271 12.46 -1.44 30.52
N PRO A 272 13.30 -0.97 31.49
CA PRO A 272 13.34 0.45 31.82
C PRO A 272 13.63 1.20 30.52
N SER A 273 12.63 1.82 29.96
CA SER A 273 12.77 2.52 28.71
C SER A 273 13.37 3.88 29.00
N ARG A 274 14.19 4.40 28.07
CA ARG A 274 14.63 5.81 28.11
C ARG A 274 13.44 6.81 28.19
N PHE A 275 12.21 6.32 28.18
CA PHE A 275 10.95 7.06 28.33
C PHE A 275 10.46 7.13 29.78
N ASP A 276 11.11 6.47 30.76
CA ASP A 276 10.71 6.53 32.17
C ASP A 276 10.97 7.91 32.81
N ARG A 277 11.80 8.75 32.17
CA ARG A 277 12.03 10.12 32.61
C ARG A 277 11.03 11.07 31.96
N LYS A 278 10.05 11.50 32.72
CA LYS A 278 9.09 12.53 32.28
C LYS A 278 9.80 13.84 31.95
N ILE A 279 9.65 14.31 30.72
CA ILE A 279 10.15 15.61 30.26
C ILE A 279 9.05 16.65 30.52
N THR A 280 9.43 17.91 30.83
CA THR A 280 8.46 18.99 31.04
C THR A 280 7.53 19.15 29.83
N GLN A 281 6.25 19.09 30.06
CA GLN A 281 5.23 19.22 29.02
C GLN A 281 5.38 20.54 28.25
N GLY A 282 5.27 20.49 26.93
CA GLY A 282 5.44 21.64 26.04
C GLY A 282 6.90 21.98 25.69
N SER A 283 7.89 21.43 26.43
CA SER A 283 9.30 21.75 26.17
C SER A 283 9.83 21.28 24.81
N ARG A 284 9.13 20.36 24.14
CA ARG A 284 9.45 19.82 22.82
C ARG A 284 8.50 20.26 21.71
N ASP A 285 7.54 21.14 21.99
CA ASP A 285 6.52 21.58 21.02
C ASP A 285 7.13 22.19 19.76
N VAL A 286 8.12 23.07 19.90
CA VAL A 286 8.78 23.70 18.73
C VAL A 286 9.41 22.65 17.81
N GLY A 287 10.09 21.67 18.36
CA GLY A 287 10.70 20.58 17.57
C GLY A 287 9.66 19.71 16.89
N PHE A 288 8.59 19.35 17.60
CA PHE A 288 7.49 18.56 17.08
C PHE A 288 6.75 19.31 15.95
N LEU A 289 6.37 20.56 16.17
CA LEU A 289 5.69 21.40 15.18
C LEU A 289 6.56 21.62 13.94
N THR A 290 7.89 21.77 14.11
CA THR A 290 8.83 21.83 13.00
C THR A 290 8.80 20.51 12.22
N GLY A 291 8.82 19.37 12.92
CA GLY A 291 8.70 18.05 12.30
C GLY A 291 7.41 17.92 11.48
N VAL A 292 6.26 18.24 12.09
CA VAL A 292 4.96 18.21 11.42
C VAL A 292 4.92 19.16 10.22
N LYS A 293 5.51 20.35 10.32
CA LYS A 293 5.52 21.32 9.22
C LYS A 293 6.38 20.88 8.04
N THR A 294 7.54 20.29 8.30
CA THR A 294 8.59 20.06 7.29
C THR A 294 8.76 18.60 6.88
N SER A 295 7.98 17.68 7.45
CA SER A 295 8.06 16.27 7.10
C SER A 295 7.81 16.03 5.61
N PRO A 296 8.70 15.30 4.93
CA PRO A 296 8.50 14.92 3.52
C PRO A 296 7.34 13.94 3.34
N ALA A 297 6.84 13.33 4.42
CA ALA A 297 5.67 12.44 4.39
C ALA A 297 4.41 13.13 3.85
N TRP A 298 4.28 14.45 4.03
CA TRP A 298 3.17 15.22 3.44
C TRP A 298 3.23 15.25 1.92
N ILE A 299 4.43 15.36 1.35
CA ILE A 299 4.64 15.29 -0.11
C ILE A 299 4.28 13.89 -0.61
N ASP A 300 4.74 12.86 0.10
CA ASP A 300 4.46 11.47 -0.24
C ASP A 300 2.97 11.14 -0.17
N LEU A 301 2.25 11.67 0.84
CA LEU A 301 0.80 11.53 0.97
C LEU A 301 0.07 12.27 -0.15
N ASP A 302 0.43 13.52 -0.43
CA ASP A 302 -0.17 14.30 -1.53
C ASP A 302 -0.03 13.57 -2.87
N LEU A 303 1.16 13.08 -3.18
CA LEU A 303 1.40 12.30 -4.40
C LEU A 303 0.57 11.01 -4.45
N LEU A 304 0.40 10.31 -3.32
CA LEU A 304 -0.45 9.13 -3.21
C LEU A 304 -1.92 9.48 -3.46
N LEU A 305 -2.43 10.54 -2.84
CA LEU A 305 -3.82 10.99 -3.00
C LEU A 305 -4.08 11.44 -4.45
N ARG A 306 -3.15 12.17 -5.07
CA ARG A 306 -3.20 12.53 -6.50
C ARG A 306 -3.23 11.29 -7.39
N CYS A 307 -2.41 10.30 -7.08
CA CYS A 307 -2.41 9.03 -7.80
C CYS A 307 -3.75 8.31 -7.69
N LEU A 308 -4.30 8.16 -6.48
CA LEU A 308 -5.60 7.56 -6.23
C LEU A 308 -6.74 8.29 -6.98
N ALA A 309 -6.72 9.61 -6.99
CA ALA A 309 -7.67 10.43 -7.74
C ALA A 309 -7.53 10.22 -9.26
N THR A 310 -6.29 10.22 -9.77
CA THR A 310 -6.00 10.02 -11.20
C THR A 310 -6.49 8.65 -11.70
N VAL A 311 -6.31 7.60 -10.92
CA VAL A 311 -6.80 6.25 -11.29
C VAL A 311 -8.28 6.05 -10.95
N HIS A 312 -8.96 7.05 -10.41
CA HIS A 312 -10.36 7.02 -9.98
C HIS A 312 -10.65 5.89 -8.98
N ALA A 313 -9.75 5.63 -8.06
CA ALA A 313 -9.95 4.70 -6.97
C ALA A 313 -10.95 5.27 -5.93
N ARG A 314 -11.48 4.40 -5.08
CA ARG A 314 -12.35 4.77 -3.95
C ARG A 314 -11.64 4.39 -2.64
N PRO A 315 -10.69 5.19 -2.16
CA PRO A 315 -9.97 4.86 -0.94
C PRO A 315 -10.75 5.24 0.32
N LEU A 316 -10.47 4.53 1.41
CA LEU A 316 -10.67 4.98 2.79
C LEU A 316 -9.31 5.28 3.39
N ILE A 317 -9.14 6.46 3.96
CA ILE A 317 -7.93 6.82 4.70
C ILE A 317 -8.21 6.61 6.19
N LEU A 318 -7.43 5.75 6.83
CA LEU A 318 -7.49 5.48 8.26
C LEU A 318 -6.24 6.09 8.92
N SER A 319 -6.40 6.93 9.93
CA SER A 319 -5.30 7.51 10.68
C SER A 319 -5.34 7.04 12.12
N MET A 320 -4.32 6.30 12.55
CA MET A 320 -4.15 5.97 13.96
C MET A 320 -3.95 7.23 14.80
N PRO A 321 -4.29 7.22 16.11
CA PRO A 321 -3.94 8.32 17.00
C PRO A 321 -2.42 8.40 17.20
N LEU A 322 -1.93 9.57 17.60
CA LEU A 322 -0.51 9.78 17.93
C LEU A 322 -0.09 8.99 19.18
N GLY A 323 -0.97 8.84 20.15
CA GLY A 323 -0.69 8.23 21.45
C GLY A 323 -0.21 9.26 22.45
N GLY A 324 -1.14 9.99 23.04
CA GLY A 324 -0.90 11.13 23.92
C GLY A 324 0.01 10.82 25.10
N GLU A 325 -0.17 9.64 25.74
CA GLU A 325 0.71 9.24 26.85
C GLU A 325 2.19 9.27 26.46
N PHE A 326 2.53 8.74 25.28
CA PHE A 326 3.90 8.74 24.76
C PHE A 326 4.42 10.16 24.55
N TYR A 327 3.64 11.00 23.88
CA TYR A 327 4.06 12.35 23.54
C TYR A 327 4.10 13.26 24.78
N ASP A 328 3.20 13.08 25.75
CA ASP A 328 3.24 13.79 27.03
C ASP A 328 4.52 13.48 27.82
N HIS A 329 4.91 12.20 27.88
CA HIS A 329 6.17 11.80 28.47
C HIS A 329 7.37 12.37 27.71
N ALA A 330 7.26 12.47 26.38
CA ALA A 330 8.29 13.06 25.54
C ALA A 330 8.34 14.59 25.61
N GLY A 331 7.42 15.26 26.32
CA GLY A 331 7.38 16.71 26.49
C GLY A 331 6.69 17.47 25.35
N VAL A 332 5.84 16.80 24.58
CA VAL A 332 5.01 17.40 23.52
C VAL A 332 3.59 17.60 24.04
N SER A 333 3.11 18.84 24.01
CA SER A 333 1.78 19.16 24.49
C SER A 333 0.66 18.67 23.55
N ARG A 334 -0.55 18.53 24.07
CA ARG A 334 -1.75 18.23 23.29
C ARG A 334 -1.98 19.26 22.18
N SER A 335 -1.85 20.55 22.50
CA SER A 335 -2.02 21.63 21.53
C SER A 335 -1.03 21.55 20.36
N ALA A 336 0.19 21.07 20.59
CA ALA A 336 1.13 20.82 19.50
C ALA A 336 0.68 19.62 18.64
N ARG A 337 0.15 18.55 19.26
CA ARG A 337 -0.37 17.37 18.53
C ARG A 337 -1.61 17.70 17.70
N ASP A 338 -2.43 18.64 18.11
CA ASP A 338 -3.63 19.09 17.37
C ASP A 338 -3.28 19.62 15.96
N GLU A 339 -2.04 20.10 15.73
CA GLU A 339 -1.60 20.54 14.41
C GLU A 339 -1.56 19.39 13.39
N PHE A 340 -1.15 18.18 13.80
CA PHE A 340 -1.21 17.00 12.96
C PHE A 340 -2.66 16.66 12.59
N TYR A 341 -3.54 16.58 13.60
CA TYR A 341 -4.95 16.24 13.42
C TYR A 341 -5.71 17.27 12.57
N ARG A 342 -5.32 18.54 12.62
CA ARG A 342 -5.87 19.56 11.75
C ARG A 342 -5.38 19.42 10.30
N LYS A 343 -4.12 19.10 10.11
CA LYS A 343 -3.46 19.10 8.79
C LYS A 343 -3.82 17.88 7.94
N LEU A 344 -3.94 16.71 8.55
CA LEU A 344 -4.21 15.48 7.83
C LEU A 344 -5.57 15.48 7.13
N PRO A 345 -6.72 15.68 7.82
CA PRO A 345 -8.01 15.74 7.13
C PRO A 345 -8.05 16.85 6.11
N ALA A 346 -7.51 18.03 6.42
CA ALA A 346 -7.49 19.15 5.48
C ALA A 346 -6.77 18.83 4.15
N LEU A 347 -5.75 17.97 4.18
CA LEU A 347 -5.11 17.49 2.96
C LEU A 347 -5.98 16.44 2.24
N VAL A 348 -6.57 15.49 2.96
CA VAL A 348 -7.38 14.40 2.38
C VAL A 348 -8.67 14.94 1.76
N GLU A 349 -9.31 15.89 2.40
CA GLU A 349 -10.55 16.57 1.94
C GLU A 349 -10.38 17.27 0.58
N GLN A 350 -9.18 17.74 0.25
CA GLN A 350 -8.90 18.33 -1.07
C GLN A 350 -9.14 17.34 -2.23
N TYR A 351 -9.12 16.05 -1.93
CA TYR A 351 -9.36 14.96 -2.89
C TYR A 351 -10.74 14.33 -2.75
N HIS A 352 -11.58 14.85 -1.84
CA HIS A 352 -12.91 14.32 -1.54
C HIS A 352 -12.89 12.83 -1.15
N PHE A 353 -11.87 12.41 -0.41
CA PHE A 353 -11.77 11.04 0.09
C PHE A 353 -12.24 10.97 1.54
N PRO A 354 -12.96 9.91 1.93
CA PRO A 354 -13.31 9.69 3.32
C PRO A 354 -12.06 9.44 4.16
N VAL A 355 -12.00 10.11 5.29
CA VAL A 355 -10.97 9.91 6.31
C VAL A 355 -11.63 9.57 7.64
N VAL A 356 -11.11 8.55 8.32
CA VAL A 356 -11.47 8.21 9.69
C VAL A 356 -10.22 8.41 10.54
N GLU A 357 -10.26 9.41 11.39
CA GLU A 357 -9.26 9.66 12.41
C GLU A 357 -9.75 9.11 13.74
N PHE A 358 -8.82 8.77 14.58
CA PHE A 358 -9.09 8.31 15.94
C PHE A 358 -8.48 9.27 16.97
N GLN A 359 -8.54 10.57 16.70
CA GLN A 359 -8.05 11.63 17.58
C GLN A 359 -8.67 11.56 18.97
N GLU A 360 -9.95 11.19 19.06
CA GLU A 360 -10.67 11.02 20.33
C GLU A 360 -10.05 9.96 21.24
N HIS A 361 -9.23 9.07 20.67
CA HIS A 361 -8.48 8.04 21.39
C HIS A 361 -7.01 8.40 21.62
N ASP A 362 -6.59 9.63 21.35
CA ASP A 362 -5.19 10.05 21.56
C ASP A 362 -4.76 9.89 23.02
N GLU A 363 -5.63 10.20 23.96
CA GLU A 363 -5.40 10.07 25.40
C GLU A 363 -5.82 8.69 25.97
N ASP A 364 -6.26 7.77 25.14
CA ASP A 364 -6.72 6.44 25.56
C ASP A 364 -5.56 5.44 25.60
N PRO A 365 -5.02 5.08 26.78
CA PRO A 365 -3.88 4.18 26.89
C PRO A 365 -4.20 2.74 26.46
N ALA A 366 -5.49 2.41 26.30
CA ALA A 366 -5.93 1.10 25.83
C ALA A 366 -6.10 0.99 24.32
N PHE A 367 -5.91 2.09 23.54
CA PHE A 367 -6.10 2.07 22.10
C PHE A 367 -4.85 1.61 21.34
N LEU A 368 -3.67 2.08 21.74
CA LEU A 368 -2.39 1.68 21.17
C LEU A 368 -1.59 0.83 22.17
N ILE A 369 -0.80 -0.08 21.64
CA ILE A 369 0.19 -0.80 22.43
C ILE A 369 1.23 0.22 22.92
N ARG A 370 1.50 0.20 24.21
CA ARG A 370 2.33 1.17 24.90
C ARG A 370 3.63 1.47 24.15
N HIS A 371 3.90 2.75 23.87
CA HIS A 371 5.08 3.25 23.18
C HIS A 371 5.30 2.74 21.74
N THR A 372 4.25 2.21 21.10
CA THR A 372 4.33 1.74 19.71
C THR A 372 3.16 2.28 18.89
N PRO A 373 3.32 2.49 17.58
CA PRO A 373 2.21 2.81 16.67
C PRO A 373 1.49 1.53 16.23
N HIS A 374 1.07 0.68 17.17
CA HIS A 374 0.36 -0.54 16.89
C HIS A 374 -0.94 -0.58 17.69
N LEU A 375 -2.00 -1.07 17.08
CA LEU A 375 -3.31 -1.16 17.68
C LEU A 375 -3.39 -2.32 18.69
N THR A 376 -4.07 -2.08 19.83
CA THR A 376 -4.53 -3.13 20.73
C THR A 376 -5.77 -3.83 20.15
N ALA A 377 -6.34 -4.81 20.85
CA ALA A 377 -7.63 -5.41 20.53
C ALA A 377 -8.74 -4.35 20.43
N LYS A 378 -8.78 -3.41 21.37
CA LYS A 378 -9.70 -2.26 21.32
C LYS A 378 -9.50 -1.40 20.09
N GLY A 379 -8.26 -1.01 19.79
CA GLY A 379 -7.93 -0.23 18.60
C GLY A 379 -8.33 -0.94 17.32
N TRP A 380 -8.12 -2.26 17.24
CA TRP A 380 -8.56 -3.06 16.10
C TRP A 380 -10.08 -3.11 15.97
N ALA A 381 -10.84 -3.24 17.06
CA ALA A 381 -12.30 -3.25 17.00
C ALA A 381 -12.86 -1.95 16.38
N TYR A 382 -12.26 -0.80 16.67
CA TYR A 382 -12.61 0.48 16.02
C TYR A 382 -12.19 0.51 14.54
N TYR A 383 -11.00 0.02 14.21
CA TYR A 383 -10.53 -0.07 12.83
C TYR A 383 -11.42 -0.98 11.99
N ASP A 384 -11.74 -2.15 12.51
CA ASP A 384 -12.55 -3.16 11.82
C ASP A 384 -13.98 -2.66 11.60
N ARG A 385 -14.55 -1.95 12.57
CA ARG A 385 -15.83 -1.24 12.37
C ARG A 385 -15.75 -0.25 11.22
N ALA A 386 -14.71 0.58 11.17
CA ALA A 386 -14.55 1.56 10.10
C ALA A 386 -14.37 0.90 8.72
N LEU A 387 -13.64 -0.21 8.65
CA LEU A 387 -13.45 -1.00 7.44
C LEU A 387 -14.77 -1.65 6.99
N ASP A 388 -15.54 -2.21 7.92
CA ASP A 388 -16.85 -2.82 7.69
C ASP A 388 -17.87 -1.78 7.20
N ASP A 389 -17.94 -0.62 7.86
CA ASP A 389 -18.80 0.49 7.46
C ASP A 389 -18.42 1.02 6.07
N PHE A 390 -17.14 1.11 5.77
CA PHE A 390 -16.67 1.50 4.44
C PHE A 390 -17.03 0.49 3.36
N PHE A 391 -16.78 -0.79 3.64
CA PHE A 391 -17.09 -1.85 2.68
C PHE A 391 -18.57 -1.90 2.33
N HIS A 392 -19.45 -1.70 3.30
CA HIS A 392 -20.91 -1.70 3.12
C HIS A 392 -21.48 -0.33 2.75
N GLY A 393 -20.64 0.70 2.59
CA GLY A 393 -21.08 2.05 2.19
C GLY A 393 -21.86 2.79 3.27
N ARG A 394 -21.63 2.48 4.54
CA ARG A 394 -22.25 3.12 5.71
C ARG A 394 -21.49 4.36 6.19
N LEU A 395 -20.25 4.55 5.74
CA LEU A 395 -19.54 5.80 6.06
C LEU A 395 -20.17 6.97 5.29
N PRO A 396 -20.31 8.15 5.93
CA PRO A 396 -20.73 9.35 5.23
C PRO A 396 -19.78 9.62 4.06
N ARG A 397 -20.34 10.06 2.95
CA ARG A 397 -19.53 10.54 1.82
C ARG A 397 -18.90 11.86 2.24
N GLY A 398 -17.58 11.94 2.17
CA GLY A 398 -16.84 13.18 2.42
C GLY A 398 -17.19 14.25 1.39
#